data_951d6fc48ef02a9eaca5dcdea6ce47e1
#
_entry.id   951d6fc48ef02a9eaca5dcdea6ce47e1
#
_cell.length_a   1.000
_cell.length_b   1.000
_cell.length_c   1.000
_cell.angle_alpha   90.00
_cell.angle_beta   90.00
_cell.angle_gamma   90.00
#
_symmetry.space_group_name_H-M   'P 1'
#
loop_
_entity.id
_entity.type
_entity.pdbx_description
1 polymer ?
#
loop_
_entity_poly.entity_id
_entity_poly.type
_entity_poly.pdbx_seq_one_letter_code
_entity_poly.pdbx_strand_id
1 'polypeptide(L)'
;MKHLRGAAGIILSLIFAVCFICSPAFAASRLYHGMDVSSWQGDIDFHAVRAAGIEVVYIRTGVGPDYVDSRFQSNYENALDAGMKIGYYHYVTASNTIQARQQAEFFYSLIQDKQIDCYPAMDFESFPGLSRQEINAIGLAFMETLASRLGYGPALYTDSYNAAALWNSGFSSYPLWVADYDVNQPESTGPWDTWDGFQYSDTGQVPGVSGNADMDFFKDSMFIVSQPPQPEPSPGAIGALLTYKVQGGDTLWGISRRFRTTVDQLAELNRIANPNVIYTGQILEIPDAPGTIIYRVKSGDTLSAIANRFDTSVSDLAYTNGIANPNLIYAGQVLVIP
;
A
#
# COMPACT_ATOMS: atom_id res chain seq x y z
N MET A 1 30.50 -67.76 59.53
CA MET A 1 29.40 -67.01 60.21
C MET A 1 29.63 -65.53 60.00
N LYS A 2 28.58 -64.82 59.62
CA LYS A 2 28.29 -63.40 59.42
C LYS A 2 28.19 -62.96 57.97
N HIS A 3 26.96 -62.79 57.63
CA HIS A 3 26.45 -62.20 56.38
C HIS A 3 26.79 -60.72 56.29
N LEU A 4 27.23 -60.24 55.11
CA LEU A 4 27.13 -58.82 54.74
C LEU A 4 26.26 -58.73 53.51
N ARG A 5 25.13 -58.03 53.67
CA ARG A 5 24.22 -57.66 52.62
C ARG A 5 24.77 -56.39 51.92
N GLY A 6 25.02 -56.48 50.63
CA GLY A 6 25.33 -55.31 49.80
C GLY A 6 24.05 -54.61 49.37
N ALA A 7 23.97 -53.33 49.64
CA ALA A 7 22.91 -52.47 49.14
C ALA A 7 23.29 -51.92 47.75
N ALA A 8 22.48 -52.23 46.75
CA ALA A 8 22.63 -51.69 45.43
C ALA A 8 22.01 -50.29 45.39
N GLY A 9 22.83 -49.25 45.23
CA GLY A 9 22.41 -47.90 45.04
C GLY A 9 22.04 -47.64 43.56
N ILE A 10 20.80 -47.33 43.32
CA ILE A 10 20.31 -46.88 41.99
C ILE A 10 20.68 -45.41 41.85
N ILE A 11 21.62 -45.10 40.95
CA ILE A 11 21.94 -43.73 40.55
C ILE A 11 20.94 -43.34 39.49
N LEU A 12 20.00 -42.46 39.84
CA LEU A 12 19.03 -41.86 38.91
C LEU A 12 19.71 -40.66 38.25
N SER A 13 20.20 -40.80 37.02
CA SER A 13 20.74 -39.71 36.22
C SER A 13 19.59 -38.86 35.66
N LEU A 14 19.38 -37.67 36.22
CA LEU A 14 18.53 -36.67 35.64
C LEU A 14 19.24 -36.04 34.43
N ILE A 15 18.76 -36.37 33.23
CA ILE A 15 19.15 -35.69 32.02
C ILE A 15 18.31 -34.41 31.93
N PHE A 16 18.90 -33.25 32.25
CA PHE A 16 18.33 -31.96 31.95
C PHE A 16 18.40 -31.72 30.43
N ALA A 17 17.32 -31.90 29.71
CA ALA A 17 17.18 -31.43 28.33
C ALA A 17 17.05 -29.92 28.36
N VAL A 18 18.14 -29.19 28.05
CA VAL A 18 18.12 -27.76 27.80
C VAL A 18 17.51 -27.56 26.42
N CYS A 19 16.21 -27.27 26.38
CA CYS A 19 15.57 -26.74 25.16
C CYS A 19 16.14 -25.36 24.90
N PHE A 20 17.06 -25.24 23.94
CA PHE A 20 17.39 -23.97 23.34
C PHE A 20 16.14 -23.48 22.57
N ILE A 21 15.37 -22.57 23.18
CA ILE A 21 14.38 -21.79 22.48
C ILE A 21 15.17 -20.82 21.59
N CYS A 22 15.38 -21.22 20.34
CA CYS A 22 15.91 -20.36 19.32
C CYS A 22 14.82 -19.31 19.06
N SER A 23 14.86 -18.16 19.75
CA SER A 23 14.07 -17.01 19.38
C SER A 23 14.50 -16.63 17.96
N PRO A 24 13.57 -16.45 17.01
CA PRO A 24 13.96 -15.91 15.71
C PRO A 24 14.58 -14.54 15.98
N ALA A 25 15.87 -14.41 15.71
CA ALA A 25 16.50 -13.10 15.63
C ALA A 25 15.76 -12.38 14.50
N PHE A 26 14.99 -11.34 14.82
CA PHE A 26 14.52 -10.39 13.83
C PHE A 26 15.79 -9.83 13.19
N ALA A 27 16.08 -10.26 11.97
CA ALA A 27 17.11 -9.63 11.17
C ALA A 27 16.69 -8.16 11.02
N ALA A 28 17.57 -7.24 11.39
CA ALA A 28 17.34 -5.82 11.13
C ALA A 28 17.04 -5.69 9.64
N SER A 29 15.94 -5.01 9.29
CA SER A 29 15.60 -4.77 7.88
C SER A 29 16.78 -4.06 7.21
N ARG A 30 17.18 -4.57 6.05
CA ARG A 30 18.24 -3.94 5.27
C ARG A 30 17.79 -2.55 4.83
N LEU A 31 18.71 -1.58 4.91
CA LEU A 31 18.53 -0.27 4.30
C LEU A 31 19.30 -0.22 2.99
N TYR A 32 18.61 0.18 1.93
CA TYR A 32 19.17 0.40 0.62
C TYR A 32 19.39 1.90 0.43
N HIS A 33 20.57 2.28 -0.02
CA HIS A 33 20.84 3.65 -0.42
C HIS A 33 20.17 3.93 -1.75
N GLY A 34 19.41 5.01 -1.82
CA GLY A 34 18.70 5.44 -3.00
C GLY A 34 18.88 6.92 -3.30
N MET A 35 18.34 7.29 -4.42
CA MET A 35 18.15 8.68 -4.84
C MET A 35 16.90 8.77 -5.69
N ASP A 36 16.30 9.95 -5.77
CA ASP A 36 15.29 10.21 -6.77
C ASP A 36 15.73 11.30 -7.76
N VAL A 37 15.22 11.19 -8.97
CA VAL A 37 15.68 11.98 -10.11
C VAL A 37 14.56 12.41 -11.04
N SER A 38 14.80 13.51 -11.70
CA SER A 38 13.94 14.06 -12.75
C SER A 38 14.78 14.74 -13.83
N SER A 39 14.16 15.55 -14.65
CA SER A 39 14.85 16.41 -15.60
C SER A 39 15.77 17.47 -14.93
N TRP A 40 15.62 17.70 -13.63
CA TRP A 40 16.45 18.67 -12.89
C TRP A 40 17.92 18.27 -12.80
N GLN A 41 18.22 16.97 -12.69
CA GLN A 41 19.58 16.46 -12.60
C GLN A 41 20.31 16.39 -13.96
N GLY A 42 19.58 16.64 -15.07
CA GLY A 42 20.17 16.62 -16.43
C GLY A 42 20.62 15.23 -16.87
N ASP A 43 21.81 15.14 -17.44
CA ASP A 43 22.40 13.87 -17.82
C ASP A 43 23.10 13.21 -16.64
N ILE A 44 22.78 11.93 -16.38
CA ILE A 44 23.27 11.16 -15.25
C ILE A 44 24.08 9.95 -15.75
N ASP A 45 25.27 9.75 -15.20
CA ASP A 45 26.04 8.51 -15.34
C ASP A 45 25.62 7.52 -14.23
N PHE A 46 24.62 6.70 -14.50
CA PHE A 46 24.12 5.72 -13.54
C PHE A 46 25.12 4.61 -13.21
N HIS A 47 26.12 4.34 -14.07
CA HIS A 47 27.20 3.42 -13.70
C HIS A 47 28.09 4.01 -12.59
N ALA A 48 28.41 5.30 -12.66
CA ALA A 48 29.11 5.99 -11.58
C ALA A 48 28.27 6.09 -10.30
N VAL A 49 26.98 6.38 -10.43
CA VAL A 49 26.00 6.38 -9.33
C VAL A 49 25.97 5.01 -8.62
N ARG A 50 25.86 3.93 -9.42
CA ARG A 50 25.83 2.56 -8.89
C ARG A 50 27.16 2.19 -8.20
N ALA A 51 28.29 2.59 -8.78
CA ALA A 51 29.63 2.38 -8.21
C ALA A 51 29.85 3.18 -6.92
N ALA A 52 29.15 4.30 -6.72
CA ALA A 52 29.16 5.07 -5.48
C ALA A 52 28.30 4.43 -4.35
N GLY A 53 27.64 3.30 -4.62
CA GLY A 53 26.88 2.55 -3.63
C GLY A 53 25.38 2.86 -3.60
N ILE A 54 24.88 3.66 -4.53
CA ILE A 54 23.43 3.88 -4.69
C ILE A 54 22.83 2.65 -5.39
N GLU A 55 21.83 2.06 -4.78
CA GLU A 55 21.24 0.80 -5.24
C GLU A 55 19.85 0.99 -5.89
N VAL A 56 19.13 2.02 -5.44
CA VAL A 56 17.75 2.30 -5.84
C VAL A 56 17.67 3.68 -6.48
N VAL A 57 16.90 3.80 -7.55
CA VAL A 57 16.54 5.09 -8.13
C VAL A 57 15.04 5.19 -8.30
N TYR A 58 14.46 6.28 -7.82
CA TYR A 58 13.10 6.69 -8.17
C TYR A 58 13.16 7.71 -9.30
N ILE A 59 12.42 7.47 -10.38
CA ILE A 59 12.46 8.29 -11.59
C ILE A 59 11.11 8.98 -11.77
N ARG A 60 11.11 10.32 -11.86
CA ARG A 60 9.90 11.06 -12.19
C ARG A 60 9.41 10.70 -13.58
N THR A 61 8.16 10.24 -13.67
CA THR A 61 7.52 9.95 -14.96
C THR A 61 6.99 11.20 -15.63
N GLY A 62 6.47 12.13 -14.84
CA GLY A 62 5.85 13.34 -15.35
C GLY A 62 5.13 14.15 -14.27
N VAL A 63 4.32 15.10 -14.71
CA VAL A 63 3.55 16.03 -13.88
C VAL A 63 2.12 16.15 -14.42
N GLY A 64 1.14 16.02 -13.56
CA GLY A 64 -0.24 16.24 -13.92
C GLY A 64 -0.78 15.25 -14.97
N PRO A 65 -1.75 15.66 -15.83
CA PRO A 65 -2.47 14.72 -16.70
C PRO A 65 -1.75 14.39 -18.01
N ASP A 66 -0.73 15.16 -18.43
CA ASP A 66 -0.24 15.12 -19.81
C ASP A 66 1.26 15.47 -20.00
N TYR A 67 1.96 15.94 -18.95
CA TYR A 67 3.38 16.25 -19.06
C TYR A 67 4.24 15.03 -18.71
N VAL A 68 5.00 14.54 -19.70
CA VAL A 68 6.04 13.53 -19.50
C VAL A 68 7.36 14.23 -19.17
N ASP A 69 8.04 13.78 -18.12
CA ASP A 69 9.38 14.32 -17.80
C ASP A 69 10.34 14.08 -18.95
N SER A 70 11.03 15.13 -19.38
CA SER A 70 11.89 15.09 -20.57
C SER A 70 13.07 14.12 -20.47
N ARG A 71 13.44 13.72 -19.25
CA ARG A 71 14.50 12.74 -18.98
C ARG A 71 13.98 11.36 -18.57
N PHE A 72 12.69 11.19 -18.46
CA PHE A 72 12.09 9.94 -17.99
C PHE A 72 12.61 8.71 -18.74
N GLN A 73 12.54 8.73 -20.07
CA GLN A 73 12.94 7.59 -20.89
C GLN A 73 14.45 7.33 -20.80
N SER A 74 15.28 8.38 -20.90
CA SER A 74 16.74 8.22 -20.82
C SER A 74 17.21 7.78 -19.43
N ASN A 75 16.60 8.34 -18.35
CA ASN A 75 16.90 7.91 -16.99
C ASN A 75 16.53 6.44 -16.77
N TYR A 76 15.37 6.00 -17.28
CA TYR A 76 14.97 4.59 -17.22
C TYR A 76 15.98 3.67 -17.93
N GLU A 77 16.32 3.96 -19.19
CA GLU A 77 17.21 3.12 -19.98
C GLU A 77 18.61 3.03 -19.37
N ASN A 78 19.16 4.17 -18.93
CA ASN A 78 20.49 4.22 -18.35
C ASN A 78 20.55 3.59 -16.95
N ALA A 79 19.50 3.76 -16.12
CA ALA A 79 19.41 3.11 -14.82
C ALA A 79 19.27 1.59 -14.96
N LEU A 80 18.50 1.13 -15.94
CA LEU A 80 18.34 -0.29 -16.25
C LEU A 80 19.67 -0.92 -16.70
N ASP A 81 20.39 -0.24 -17.60
CA ASP A 81 21.71 -0.69 -18.09
C ASP A 81 22.75 -0.76 -16.96
N ALA A 82 22.71 0.17 -16.01
CA ALA A 82 23.55 0.17 -14.82
C ALA A 82 23.14 -0.86 -13.74
N GLY A 83 22.05 -1.60 -13.94
CA GLY A 83 21.54 -2.60 -13.00
C GLY A 83 21.01 -2.00 -11.70
N MET A 84 20.45 -0.79 -11.76
CA MET A 84 19.77 -0.16 -10.62
C MET A 84 18.45 -0.86 -10.32
N LYS A 85 17.99 -0.79 -9.07
CA LYS A 85 16.60 -1.05 -8.70
C LYS A 85 15.77 0.18 -9.02
N ILE A 86 14.64 0.00 -9.71
CA ILE A 86 13.88 1.10 -10.29
C ILE A 86 12.51 1.23 -9.64
N GLY A 87 12.23 2.43 -9.13
CA GLY A 87 10.90 2.92 -8.76
C GLY A 87 10.50 4.10 -9.65
N TYR A 88 9.24 4.46 -9.59
CA TYR A 88 8.71 5.61 -10.33
C TYR A 88 7.89 6.48 -9.42
N TYR A 89 7.90 7.80 -9.65
CA TYR A 89 6.96 8.70 -9.03
C TYR A 89 6.31 9.65 -10.06
N HIS A 90 5.16 10.16 -9.70
CA HIS A 90 4.40 11.09 -10.52
C HIS A 90 3.94 12.27 -9.69
N TYR A 91 4.30 13.49 -10.11
CA TYR A 91 3.89 14.71 -9.43
C TYR A 91 2.43 15.03 -9.74
N VAL A 92 1.59 14.98 -8.71
CA VAL A 92 0.14 15.13 -8.82
C VAL A 92 -0.27 16.59 -8.64
N THR A 93 -1.04 17.11 -9.60
CA THR A 93 -1.57 18.49 -9.61
C THR A 93 -3.09 18.54 -9.55
N ALA A 94 -3.72 17.42 -9.20
CA ALA A 94 -5.17 17.31 -9.22
C ALA A 94 -5.83 18.20 -8.17
N SER A 95 -6.88 18.93 -8.56
CA SER A 95 -7.72 19.73 -7.67
C SER A 95 -9.08 19.10 -7.35
N ASN A 96 -9.35 17.90 -7.89
CA ASN A 96 -10.53 17.10 -7.61
C ASN A 96 -10.28 15.62 -7.96
N THR A 97 -11.20 14.76 -7.53
CA THR A 97 -11.07 13.30 -7.68
C THR A 97 -11.12 12.82 -9.14
N ILE A 98 -11.76 13.56 -10.05
CA ILE A 98 -11.80 13.19 -11.48
C ILE A 98 -10.41 13.38 -12.08
N GLN A 99 -9.78 14.54 -11.83
CA GLN A 99 -8.42 14.81 -12.27
C GLN A 99 -7.41 13.84 -11.66
N ALA A 100 -7.58 13.48 -10.38
CA ALA A 100 -6.73 12.49 -9.72
C ALA A 100 -6.75 11.15 -10.45
N ARG A 101 -7.93 10.65 -10.82
CA ARG A 101 -8.07 9.42 -11.60
C ARG A 101 -7.42 9.52 -12.98
N GLN A 102 -7.61 10.66 -13.67
CA GLN A 102 -6.98 10.88 -14.98
C GLN A 102 -5.45 10.86 -14.88
N GLN A 103 -4.89 11.49 -13.84
CA GLN A 103 -3.44 11.52 -13.63
C GLN A 103 -2.90 10.14 -13.24
N ALA A 104 -3.64 9.36 -12.45
CA ALA A 104 -3.28 7.98 -12.14
C ALA A 104 -3.26 7.07 -13.38
N GLU A 105 -4.26 7.22 -14.27
CA GLU A 105 -4.29 6.50 -15.56
C GLU A 105 -3.12 6.92 -16.45
N PHE A 106 -2.81 8.21 -16.48
CA PHE A 106 -1.65 8.72 -17.23
C PHE A 106 -0.35 8.15 -16.67
N PHE A 107 -0.15 8.21 -15.36
CA PHE A 107 1.02 7.60 -14.71
C PHE A 107 1.15 6.11 -15.05
N TYR A 108 0.07 5.34 -14.91
CA TYR A 108 0.07 3.92 -15.27
C TYR A 108 0.49 3.70 -16.73
N SER A 109 -0.03 4.51 -17.66
CA SER A 109 0.29 4.39 -19.09
C SER A 109 1.79 4.55 -19.39
N LEU A 110 2.51 5.31 -18.56
CA LEU A 110 3.95 5.54 -18.71
C LEU A 110 4.81 4.39 -18.19
N ILE A 111 4.31 3.63 -17.21
CA ILE A 111 5.11 2.60 -16.52
C ILE A 111 4.69 1.16 -16.81
N GLN A 112 3.52 0.90 -17.41
CA GLN A 112 2.95 -0.44 -17.57
C GLN A 112 3.86 -1.44 -18.31
N ASP A 113 4.68 -0.95 -19.23
CA ASP A 113 5.59 -1.77 -20.06
C ASP A 113 7.05 -1.69 -19.57
N LYS A 114 7.32 -1.17 -18.38
CA LYS A 114 8.67 -0.98 -17.84
C LYS A 114 8.94 -1.94 -16.68
N GLN A 115 10.22 -2.16 -16.43
CA GLN A 115 10.62 -2.85 -15.20
C GLN A 115 10.28 -1.99 -13.99
N ILE A 116 9.60 -2.57 -13.01
CA ILE A 116 9.23 -1.93 -11.75
C ILE A 116 9.74 -2.82 -10.61
N ASP A 117 10.73 -2.35 -9.85
CA ASP A 117 11.26 -3.08 -8.69
C ASP A 117 10.65 -2.58 -7.37
N CYS A 118 10.31 -1.29 -7.30
CA CYS A 118 9.77 -0.64 -6.10
C CYS A 118 8.34 -0.15 -6.35
N TYR A 119 7.54 -0.01 -5.29
CA TYR A 119 6.18 0.51 -5.38
C TYR A 119 6.16 1.89 -6.05
N PRO A 120 5.44 2.08 -7.18
CA PRO A 120 5.27 3.41 -7.77
C PRO A 120 4.65 4.38 -6.78
N ALA A 121 5.14 5.62 -6.71
CA ALA A 121 4.75 6.58 -5.69
C ALA A 121 3.87 7.71 -6.25
N MET A 122 2.81 8.04 -5.51
CA MET A 122 2.07 9.29 -5.65
C MET A 122 2.84 10.39 -4.95
N ASP A 123 3.22 11.42 -5.67
CA ASP A 123 3.84 12.64 -5.15
C ASP A 123 2.83 13.77 -5.24
N PHE A 124 2.16 14.06 -4.12
CA PHE A 124 1.11 15.09 -4.04
C PHE A 124 1.42 16.06 -2.90
N GLU A 125 2.00 17.21 -3.23
CA GLU A 125 2.55 18.16 -2.27
C GLU A 125 1.92 19.55 -2.33
N SER A 126 1.26 19.90 -3.45
CA SER A 126 0.69 21.23 -3.65
C SER A 126 -0.82 21.20 -3.52
N PHE A 127 -1.36 21.94 -2.56
CA PHE A 127 -2.77 21.89 -2.15
C PHE A 127 -3.46 23.26 -2.19
N PRO A 128 -3.29 24.10 -3.22
CA PRO A 128 -3.83 25.46 -3.22
C PRO A 128 -5.35 25.48 -3.09
N GLY A 129 -5.83 26.01 -1.96
CA GLY A 129 -7.26 26.18 -1.71
C GLY A 129 -8.02 24.91 -1.35
N LEU A 130 -7.34 23.77 -1.17
CA LEU A 130 -7.96 22.50 -0.81
C LEU A 130 -8.05 22.35 0.72
N SER A 131 -9.18 21.88 1.20
CA SER A 131 -9.33 21.41 2.57
C SER A 131 -8.66 20.04 2.76
N ARG A 132 -8.34 19.69 4.00
CA ARG A 132 -7.82 18.37 4.36
C ARG A 132 -8.70 17.22 3.82
N GLN A 133 -10.01 17.39 3.87
CA GLN A 133 -10.95 16.38 3.39
C GLN A 133 -10.84 16.20 1.86
N GLU A 134 -10.71 17.28 1.11
CA GLU A 134 -10.54 17.24 -0.35
C GLU A 134 -9.18 16.62 -0.72
N ILE A 135 -8.10 16.98 -0.02
CA ILE A 135 -6.76 16.41 -0.23
C ILE A 135 -6.81 14.88 -0.07
N ASN A 136 -7.42 14.39 1.01
CA ASN A 136 -7.55 12.94 1.25
C ASN A 136 -8.45 12.27 0.19
N ALA A 137 -9.55 12.89 -0.22
CA ALA A 137 -10.41 12.33 -1.26
C ALA A 137 -9.70 12.26 -2.63
N ILE A 138 -8.92 13.29 -2.97
CA ILE A 138 -8.10 13.35 -4.20
C ILE A 138 -7.01 12.28 -4.15
N GLY A 139 -6.25 12.23 -3.05
CA GLY A 139 -5.19 11.25 -2.87
C GLY A 139 -5.71 9.81 -2.95
N LEU A 140 -6.78 9.46 -2.23
CA LEU A 140 -7.39 8.13 -2.32
C LEU A 140 -7.86 7.81 -3.73
N ALA A 141 -8.48 8.77 -4.44
CA ALA A 141 -8.93 8.55 -5.81
C ALA A 141 -7.76 8.23 -6.77
N PHE A 142 -6.60 8.86 -6.58
CA PHE A 142 -5.37 8.55 -7.32
C PHE A 142 -4.85 7.15 -6.95
N MET A 143 -4.61 6.92 -5.66
CA MET A 143 -4.04 5.68 -5.14
C MET A 143 -4.85 4.44 -5.53
N GLU A 144 -6.17 4.49 -5.34
CA GLU A 144 -7.07 3.40 -5.70
C GLU A 144 -7.13 3.15 -7.22
N THR A 145 -7.10 4.21 -8.03
CA THR A 145 -7.09 4.08 -9.50
C THR A 145 -5.81 3.40 -9.95
N LEU A 146 -4.66 3.86 -9.45
CA LEU A 146 -3.38 3.27 -9.79
C LEU A 146 -3.28 1.82 -9.28
N ALA A 147 -3.74 1.54 -8.05
CA ALA A 147 -3.76 0.19 -7.47
C ALA A 147 -4.61 -0.79 -8.31
N SER A 148 -5.75 -0.33 -8.85
CA SER A 148 -6.60 -1.16 -9.71
C SER A 148 -5.92 -1.59 -11.01
N ARG A 149 -4.97 -0.79 -11.50
CA ARG A 149 -4.19 -1.06 -12.71
C ARG A 149 -2.97 -1.93 -12.45
N LEU A 150 -2.31 -1.72 -11.32
CA LEU A 150 -1.09 -2.43 -10.94
C LEU A 150 -1.37 -3.82 -10.34
N GLY A 151 -2.55 -4.01 -9.73
CA GLY A 151 -2.88 -5.19 -8.93
C GLY A 151 -2.33 -5.16 -7.50
N TYR A 152 -1.66 -4.09 -7.11
CA TYR A 152 -1.14 -3.81 -5.76
C TYR A 152 -1.19 -2.31 -5.46
N GLY A 153 -1.15 -1.93 -4.17
CA GLY A 153 -1.19 -0.52 -3.77
C GLY A 153 0.11 0.22 -4.12
N PRO A 154 0.05 1.45 -4.62
CA PRO A 154 1.24 2.30 -4.78
C PRO A 154 1.74 2.82 -3.44
N ALA A 155 2.93 3.45 -3.41
CA ALA A 155 3.43 4.20 -2.27
C ALA A 155 2.89 5.64 -2.26
N LEU A 156 2.88 6.26 -1.08
CA LEU A 156 2.62 7.69 -0.93
C LEU A 156 3.91 8.39 -0.51
N TYR A 157 4.31 9.41 -1.28
CA TYR A 157 5.38 10.34 -0.91
C TYR A 157 4.78 11.59 -0.27
N THR A 158 5.38 12.04 0.84
CA THR A 158 5.02 13.27 1.55
C THR A 158 6.13 13.67 2.51
N ASP A 159 6.19 14.95 2.91
CA ASP A 159 7.04 15.38 4.01
C ASP A 159 6.47 15.00 5.39
N SER A 160 7.30 15.01 6.44
CA SER A 160 6.93 14.59 7.80
C SER A 160 5.86 15.48 8.42
N TYR A 161 5.83 16.78 8.10
CA TYR A 161 4.80 17.70 8.57
C TYR A 161 3.44 17.35 7.97
N ASN A 162 3.36 17.16 6.66
CA ASN A 162 2.14 16.80 5.97
C ASN A 162 1.69 15.36 6.32
N ALA A 163 2.61 14.45 6.58
CA ALA A 163 2.28 13.12 7.11
C ALA A 163 1.46 13.23 8.39
N ALA A 164 1.86 14.09 9.33
CA ALA A 164 1.14 14.32 10.59
C ALA A 164 -0.14 15.14 10.42
N ALA A 165 -0.12 16.18 9.58
CA ALA A 165 -1.16 17.19 9.54
C ALA A 165 -2.30 16.87 8.56
N LEU A 166 -2.01 16.23 7.44
CA LEU A 166 -2.95 16.12 6.32
C LEU A 166 -3.52 14.72 6.15
N TRP A 167 -2.67 13.70 6.12
CA TRP A 167 -3.09 12.35 5.76
C TRP A 167 -3.85 11.66 6.90
N ASN A 168 -4.90 10.92 6.57
CA ASN A 168 -5.68 10.14 7.54
C ASN A 168 -5.31 8.65 7.48
N SER A 169 -5.87 7.87 8.39
CA SER A 169 -5.62 6.42 8.49
C SER A 169 -6.02 5.60 7.25
N GLY A 170 -6.79 6.17 6.33
CA GLY A 170 -7.11 5.52 5.05
C GLY A 170 -5.88 5.25 4.17
N PHE A 171 -4.77 5.93 4.45
CA PHE A 171 -3.51 5.73 3.73
C PHE A 171 -2.54 4.79 4.43
N SER A 172 -2.74 4.44 5.70
CA SER A 172 -1.78 3.68 6.51
C SER A 172 -1.47 2.26 6.00
N SER A 173 -2.30 1.73 5.09
CA SER A 173 -2.06 0.45 4.43
C SER A 173 -1.16 0.54 3.18
N TYR A 174 -0.84 1.73 2.73
CA TYR A 174 0.08 1.96 1.61
C TYR A 174 1.50 2.20 2.14
N PRO A 175 2.56 1.81 1.43
CA PRO A 175 3.92 2.16 1.81
C PRO A 175 4.10 3.68 1.91
N LEU A 176 4.81 4.13 2.94
CA LEU A 176 5.14 5.53 3.15
C LEU A 176 6.57 5.84 2.72
N TRP A 177 6.73 6.78 1.79
CA TRP A 177 7.99 7.42 1.49
C TRP A 177 7.94 8.84 2.03
N VAL A 178 8.67 9.09 3.12
CA VAL A 178 8.60 10.36 3.85
C VAL A 178 9.87 11.17 3.67
N ALA A 179 9.73 12.47 3.42
CA ALA A 179 10.83 13.42 3.38
C ALA A 179 10.96 14.17 4.72
N ASP A 180 12.18 14.25 5.21
CA ASP A 180 12.53 15.07 6.37
C ASP A 180 14.05 15.30 6.39
N TYR A 181 14.47 16.52 6.14
CA TYR A 181 15.87 16.80 5.84
C TYR A 181 16.67 17.13 7.09
N ASP A 182 17.98 16.85 7.03
CA ASP A 182 18.95 17.13 8.10
C ASP A 182 18.68 16.42 9.44
N VAL A 183 17.89 15.32 9.40
CA VAL A 183 17.58 14.46 10.55
C VAL A 183 17.99 13.01 10.28
N ASN A 184 18.20 12.23 11.35
CA ASN A 184 18.60 10.82 11.22
C ASN A 184 17.40 9.88 11.00
N GLN A 185 16.19 10.36 11.28
CA GLN A 185 14.92 9.67 11.09
C GLN A 185 13.81 10.71 11.00
N PRO A 186 12.70 10.44 10.31
CA PRO A 186 11.58 11.37 10.23
C PRO A 186 11.03 11.73 11.61
N GLU A 187 10.71 13.01 11.82
CA GLU A 187 10.07 13.49 13.06
C GLU A 187 8.67 12.92 13.24
N SER A 188 7.97 12.65 12.14
CA SER A 188 6.64 12.07 12.16
C SER A 188 6.39 11.20 10.93
N THR A 189 5.66 10.12 11.15
CA THR A 189 5.09 9.27 10.09
C THR A 189 3.56 9.38 10.03
N GLY A 190 2.95 10.35 10.74
CA GLY A 190 1.50 10.54 10.74
C GLY A 190 0.73 9.29 11.17
N PRO A 191 -0.21 8.79 10.34
CA PRO A 191 -1.00 7.59 10.68
C PRO A 191 -0.29 6.26 10.42
N TRP A 192 0.95 6.26 9.90
CA TRP A 192 1.72 5.04 9.66
C TRP A 192 2.55 4.65 10.88
N ASP A 193 2.66 3.37 11.16
CA ASP A 193 3.49 2.84 12.26
C ASP A 193 4.98 3.04 12.00
N THR A 194 5.38 3.07 10.72
CA THR A 194 6.78 3.23 10.28
C THR A 194 6.82 3.80 8.86
N TRP A 195 8.00 4.18 8.41
CA TRP A 195 8.28 4.53 7.03
C TRP A 195 8.87 3.33 6.25
N ASP A 196 8.73 3.36 4.93
CA ASP A 196 9.28 2.38 4.00
C ASP A 196 10.38 2.98 3.11
N GLY A 197 10.23 4.26 2.76
CA GLY A 197 11.22 5.12 2.14
C GLY A 197 11.44 6.38 2.98
N PHE A 198 12.68 6.86 3.05
CA PHE A 198 13.04 8.08 3.77
C PHE A 198 13.99 8.94 2.94
N GLN A 199 13.48 10.07 2.45
CA GLN A 199 14.28 11.09 1.77
C GLN A 199 14.87 12.02 2.84
N TYR A 200 16.19 11.91 3.05
CA TYR A 200 16.87 12.57 4.18
C TYR A 200 17.66 13.82 3.79
N SER A 201 17.82 14.10 2.50
CA SER A 201 18.55 15.27 2.00
C SER A 201 18.13 15.61 0.57
N ASP A 202 18.11 16.90 0.26
CA ASP A 202 17.93 17.49 -1.09
C ASP A 202 19.23 18.09 -1.66
N THR A 203 20.36 17.89 -0.97
CA THR A 203 21.66 18.50 -1.29
C THR A 203 22.76 17.47 -1.47
N GLY A 204 22.41 16.19 -1.68
CA GLY A 204 23.36 15.11 -1.86
C GLY A 204 24.31 15.33 -3.04
N GLN A 205 25.57 14.92 -2.87
CA GLN A 205 26.56 14.94 -3.95
C GLN A 205 26.91 13.51 -4.33
N VAL A 206 26.51 13.09 -5.52
CA VAL A 206 26.69 11.72 -6.02
C VAL A 206 27.57 11.72 -7.26
N PRO A 207 28.67 10.93 -7.31
CA PRO A 207 29.41 10.73 -8.54
C PRO A 207 28.50 10.31 -9.70
N GLY A 208 28.59 10.98 -10.83
CA GLY A 208 27.73 10.75 -11.98
C GLY A 208 26.54 11.67 -12.10
N VAL A 209 26.25 12.49 -11.08
CA VAL A 209 25.20 13.52 -11.07
C VAL A 209 25.83 14.91 -11.06
N SER A 210 25.34 15.80 -11.93
CA SER A 210 25.75 17.20 -11.93
C SER A 210 24.84 18.02 -11.01
N GLY A 211 25.39 18.54 -9.90
CA GLY A 211 24.63 19.30 -8.90
C GLY A 211 24.08 18.43 -7.79
N ASN A 212 23.03 18.91 -7.16
CA ASN A 212 22.41 18.24 -6.02
C ASN A 212 21.50 17.09 -6.47
N ALA A 213 21.42 16.07 -5.63
CA ALA A 213 20.49 14.96 -5.74
C ALA A 213 19.74 14.75 -4.43
N ASP A 214 18.49 14.35 -4.53
CA ASP A 214 17.69 13.92 -3.41
C ASP A 214 18.15 12.53 -2.99
N MET A 215 18.40 12.35 -1.69
CA MET A 215 19.02 11.15 -1.14
C MET A 215 18.06 10.40 -0.25
N ASP A 216 18.00 9.09 -0.47
CA ASP A 216 17.02 8.23 0.16
C ASP A 216 17.62 7.03 0.87
N PHE A 217 16.87 6.54 1.87
CA PHE A 217 16.94 5.18 2.35
C PHE A 217 15.64 4.45 2.04
N PHE A 218 15.74 3.21 1.57
CA PHE A 218 14.60 2.33 1.35
C PHE A 218 14.73 1.03 2.17
N LYS A 219 13.61 0.56 2.73
CA LYS A 219 13.52 -0.75 3.39
C LYS A 219 13.06 -1.82 2.40
N ASP A 220 13.21 -3.09 2.79
CA ASP A 220 12.70 -4.24 2.00
C ASP A 220 11.21 -4.11 1.68
N SER A 221 10.43 -3.48 2.55
CA SER A 221 8.99 -3.25 2.37
C SER A 221 8.64 -2.28 1.23
N MET A 222 9.62 -1.53 0.71
CA MET A 222 9.42 -0.66 -0.46
C MET A 222 9.54 -1.40 -1.79
N PHE A 223 10.06 -2.64 -1.78
CA PHE A 223 10.21 -3.43 -2.99
C PHE A 223 8.96 -4.24 -3.28
N ILE A 224 8.58 -4.28 -4.55
CA ILE A 224 7.60 -5.24 -5.02
C ILE A 224 8.26 -6.60 -4.95
N VAL A 225 8.05 -7.30 -3.86
CA VAL A 225 8.43 -8.69 -3.78
C VAL A 225 7.59 -9.38 -4.86
N SER A 226 8.23 -9.86 -5.93
CA SER A 226 7.59 -10.89 -6.73
C SER A 226 7.27 -12.01 -5.73
N GLN A 227 6.03 -12.04 -5.27
CA GLN A 227 5.59 -13.17 -4.44
C GLN A 227 5.99 -14.42 -5.21
N PRO A 228 6.73 -15.37 -4.61
CA PRO A 228 6.82 -16.69 -5.21
C PRO A 228 5.37 -17.05 -5.53
N PRO A 229 5.07 -17.63 -6.72
CA PRO A 229 3.69 -17.93 -7.07
C PRO A 229 3.07 -18.53 -5.82
N GLN A 230 2.08 -17.83 -5.24
CA GLN A 230 1.41 -18.37 -4.06
C GLN A 230 1.05 -19.79 -4.47
N PRO A 231 1.42 -20.81 -3.67
CA PRO A 231 0.97 -22.14 -3.96
C PRO A 231 -0.53 -22.01 -4.23
N GLU A 232 -0.96 -22.42 -5.40
CA GLU A 232 -2.38 -22.40 -5.76
C GLU A 232 -3.14 -22.86 -4.52
N PRO A 233 -4.16 -22.13 -4.04
CA PRO A 233 -4.83 -22.46 -2.80
C PRO A 233 -5.19 -23.93 -2.92
N SER A 234 -4.60 -24.74 -2.04
CA SER A 234 -4.91 -26.16 -2.00
C SER A 234 -6.43 -26.29 -1.97
N PRO A 235 -7.06 -27.09 -2.84
CA PRO A 235 -8.50 -27.25 -2.84
C PRO A 235 -8.91 -27.85 -1.49
N GLY A 236 -9.31 -26.98 -0.54
CA GLY A 236 -9.66 -27.44 0.81
C GLY A 236 -9.79 -26.37 1.89
N ALA A 237 -9.36 -25.12 1.68
CA ALA A 237 -9.65 -24.04 2.62
C ALA A 237 -10.77 -23.17 2.05
N ILE A 238 -12.00 -23.63 2.16
CA ILE A 238 -13.20 -22.82 1.93
C ILE A 238 -13.30 -21.90 3.16
N GLY A 239 -12.70 -20.71 3.09
CA GLY A 239 -13.11 -19.58 3.91
C GLY A 239 -14.59 -19.33 3.66
N ALA A 240 -15.37 -19.01 4.70
CA ALA A 240 -16.80 -18.80 4.57
C ALA A 240 -17.05 -17.68 3.55
N LEU A 241 -17.54 -18.02 2.37
CA LEU A 241 -17.90 -17.05 1.34
C LEU A 241 -19.05 -16.20 1.88
N LEU A 242 -18.82 -14.89 1.94
CA LEU A 242 -19.88 -13.95 2.25
C LEU A 242 -20.77 -13.82 1.04
N THR A 243 -22.10 -13.87 1.23
CA THR A 243 -23.05 -13.60 0.16
C THR A 243 -23.62 -12.19 0.24
N TYR A 244 -23.66 -11.50 -0.90
CA TYR A 244 -24.25 -10.18 -1.05
C TYR A 244 -25.42 -10.21 -2.03
N LYS A 245 -26.56 -9.65 -1.63
CA LYS A 245 -27.73 -9.49 -2.50
C LYS A 245 -27.70 -8.13 -3.16
N VAL A 246 -27.56 -8.10 -4.48
CA VAL A 246 -27.52 -6.89 -5.31
C VAL A 246 -28.76 -6.03 -5.07
N GLN A 247 -28.54 -4.75 -4.79
CA GLN A 247 -29.57 -3.73 -4.59
C GLN A 247 -29.83 -2.95 -5.89
N GLY A 248 -30.97 -2.27 -5.98
CA GLY A 248 -31.26 -1.37 -7.10
C GLY A 248 -30.21 -0.23 -7.16
N GLY A 249 -29.55 -0.08 -8.32
CA GLY A 249 -28.50 0.91 -8.52
C GLY A 249 -27.08 0.42 -8.27
N ASP A 250 -26.89 -0.81 -7.77
CA ASP A 250 -25.55 -1.40 -7.62
C ASP A 250 -24.92 -1.66 -9.01
N THR A 251 -23.60 -1.54 -9.01
CA THR A 251 -22.74 -2.01 -10.10
C THR A 251 -21.72 -3.00 -9.54
N LEU A 252 -21.22 -3.90 -10.38
CA LEU A 252 -20.19 -4.85 -9.95
C LEU A 252 -18.93 -4.12 -9.47
N TRP A 253 -18.63 -2.99 -10.10
CA TRP A 253 -17.56 -2.09 -9.67
C TRP A 253 -17.81 -1.49 -8.28
N GLY A 254 -19.01 -0.96 -8.00
CA GLY A 254 -19.37 -0.43 -6.68
C GLY A 254 -19.32 -1.51 -5.59
N ILE A 255 -19.76 -2.73 -5.93
CA ILE A 255 -19.73 -3.88 -5.01
C ILE A 255 -18.28 -4.33 -4.77
N SER A 256 -17.44 -4.41 -5.80
CA SER A 256 -16.03 -4.79 -5.64
C SER A 256 -15.29 -3.84 -4.70
N ARG A 257 -15.51 -2.55 -4.85
CA ARG A 257 -14.93 -1.53 -3.96
C ARG A 257 -15.43 -1.66 -2.52
N ARG A 258 -16.74 -1.85 -2.37
CA ARG A 258 -17.38 -2.02 -1.05
C ARG A 258 -16.79 -3.18 -0.27
N PHE A 259 -16.44 -4.27 -0.94
CA PHE A 259 -15.93 -5.49 -0.33
C PHE A 259 -14.42 -5.67 -0.51
N ARG A 260 -13.69 -4.60 -0.88
CA ARG A 260 -12.21 -4.60 -1.04
C ARG A 260 -11.70 -5.75 -1.92
N THR A 261 -12.42 -6.00 -3.01
CA THR A 261 -12.08 -6.98 -4.04
C THR A 261 -12.05 -6.29 -5.41
N THR A 262 -11.72 -7.02 -6.47
CA THR A 262 -11.74 -6.48 -7.83
C THR A 262 -12.98 -6.89 -8.59
N VAL A 263 -13.31 -6.13 -9.66
CA VAL A 263 -14.42 -6.50 -10.58
C VAL A 263 -14.16 -7.86 -11.18
N ASP A 264 -12.92 -8.14 -11.57
CA ASP A 264 -12.54 -9.41 -12.20
C ASP A 264 -12.69 -10.59 -11.23
N GLN A 265 -12.22 -10.44 -9.98
CA GLN A 265 -12.41 -11.46 -8.95
C GLN A 265 -13.88 -11.74 -8.65
N LEU A 266 -14.72 -10.69 -8.57
CA LEU A 266 -16.17 -10.87 -8.39
C LEU A 266 -16.81 -11.52 -9.60
N ALA A 267 -16.42 -11.10 -10.82
CA ALA A 267 -16.97 -11.66 -12.06
C ALA A 267 -16.58 -13.13 -12.20
N GLU A 268 -15.33 -13.49 -11.95
CA GLU A 268 -14.83 -14.86 -12.03
C GLU A 268 -15.51 -15.77 -10.99
N LEU A 269 -15.50 -15.33 -9.70
CA LEU A 269 -16.09 -16.09 -8.59
C LEU A 269 -17.58 -16.37 -8.84
N ASN A 270 -18.29 -15.38 -9.40
CA ASN A 270 -19.74 -15.46 -9.68
C ASN A 270 -20.08 -15.88 -11.12
N ARG A 271 -19.08 -16.21 -11.93
CA ARG A 271 -19.25 -16.62 -13.35
C ARG A 271 -20.02 -15.60 -14.17
N ILE A 272 -19.75 -14.31 -13.94
CA ILE A 272 -20.39 -13.19 -14.63
C ILE A 272 -19.62 -12.91 -15.92
N ALA A 273 -20.21 -13.28 -17.05
CA ALA A 273 -19.57 -13.14 -18.37
C ALA A 273 -19.43 -11.66 -18.82
N ASN A 274 -20.34 -10.78 -18.38
CA ASN A 274 -20.29 -9.36 -18.68
C ASN A 274 -20.32 -8.55 -17.36
N PRO A 275 -19.19 -8.00 -16.91
CA PRO A 275 -19.10 -7.25 -15.64
C PRO A 275 -20.00 -6.01 -15.54
N ASN A 276 -20.51 -5.52 -16.67
CA ASN A 276 -21.42 -4.38 -16.71
C ASN A 276 -22.89 -4.77 -16.50
N VAL A 277 -23.19 -6.06 -16.34
CA VAL A 277 -24.58 -6.56 -16.23
C VAL A 277 -24.74 -7.40 -14.97
N ILE A 278 -25.38 -6.81 -13.96
CA ILE A 278 -25.87 -7.52 -12.78
C ILE A 278 -27.33 -7.13 -12.53
N TYR A 279 -28.08 -7.97 -11.83
CA TYR A 279 -29.52 -7.80 -11.64
C TYR A 279 -29.86 -7.57 -10.17
N THR A 280 -30.76 -6.64 -9.90
CA THR A 280 -31.30 -6.44 -8.54
C THR A 280 -31.87 -7.76 -8.02
N GLY A 281 -31.44 -8.12 -6.79
CA GLY A 281 -31.82 -9.39 -6.16
C GLY A 281 -30.87 -10.55 -6.47
N GLN A 282 -29.94 -10.42 -7.41
CA GLN A 282 -28.90 -11.42 -7.66
C GLN A 282 -28.06 -11.63 -6.41
N ILE A 283 -27.74 -12.88 -6.09
CA ILE A 283 -26.83 -13.20 -4.98
C ILE A 283 -25.43 -13.34 -5.55
N LEU A 284 -24.51 -12.55 -5.01
CA LEU A 284 -23.09 -12.63 -5.33
C LEU A 284 -22.34 -13.27 -4.16
N GLU A 285 -21.45 -14.20 -4.47
CA GLU A 285 -20.40 -14.66 -3.58
C GLU A 285 -19.30 -13.62 -3.55
N ILE A 286 -18.92 -13.18 -2.36
CA ILE A 286 -17.88 -12.17 -2.14
C ILE A 286 -16.67 -12.88 -1.55
N PRO A 287 -15.47 -12.74 -2.14
CA PRO A 287 -14.27 -13.33 -1.58
C PRO A 287 -13.96 -12.68 -0.23
N ASP A 288 -13.51 -13.49 0.73
CA ASP A 288 -13.08 -13.01 2.05
C ASP A 288 -11.74 -12.29 1.87
N ALA A 289 -11.78 -10.96 1.84
CA ALA A 289 -10.57 -10.15 1.75
C ALA A 289 -9.95 -10.04 3.15
N PRO A 290 -8.67 -10.38 3.35
CA PRO A 290 -7.99 -10.25 4.62
C PRO A 290 -8.12 -8.82 5.18
N GLY A 291 -8.61 -8.70 6.41
CA GLY A 291 -8.78 -7.41 7.08
C GLY A 291 -10.11 -6.68 6.82
N THR A 292 -11.01 -7.24 6.04
CA THR A 292 -12.37 -6.66 5.88
C THR A 292 -13.22 -6.97 7.10
N ILE A 293 -13.58 -5.95 7.88
CA ILE A 293 -14.52 -6.08 9.00
C ILE A 293 -15.93 -5.86 8.46
N ILE A 294 -16.79 -6.84 8.68
CA ILE A 294 -18.20 -6.77 8.26
C ILE A 294 -19.09 -6.72 9.49
N TYR A 295 -20.01 -5.77 9.48
CA TYR A 295 -21.01 -5.63 10.54
C TYR A 295 -22.43 -5.76 9.97
N ARG A 296 -23.22 -6.63 10.58
CA ARG A 296 -24.66 -6.71 10.27
C ARG A 296 -25.43 -5.83 11.24
N VAL A 297 -26.13 -4.84 10.72
CA VAL A 297 -26.97 -3.91 11.48
C VAL A 297 -28.01 -4.68 12.27
N LYS A 298 -28.11 -4.40 13.55
CA LYS A 298 -29.11 -4.96 14.47
C LYS A 298 -30.27 -3.97 14.66
N SER A 299 -31.39 -4.46 15.12
CA SER A 299 -32.51 -3.60 15.48
C SER A 299 -32.08 -2.60 16.57
N GLY A 300 -32.34 -1.31 16.36
CA GLY A 300 -31.96 -0.24 17.28
C GLY A 300 -30.57 0.37 17.02
N ASP A 301 -29.78 -0.18 16.08
CA ASP A 301 -28.51 0.43 15.72
C ASP A 301 -28.71 1.75 14.97
N THR A 302 -27.74 2.66 15.18
CA THR A 302 -27.58 3.88 14.39
C THR A 302 -26.20 3.89 13.73
N LEU A 303 -26.08 4.54 12.58
CA LEU A 303 -24.79 4.62 11.89
C LEU A 303 -23.72 5.28 12.78
N SER A 304 -24.10 6.27 13.62
CA SER A 304 -23.17 6.91 14.54
C SER A 304 -22.72 5.99 15.69
N ALA A 305 -23.61 5.14 16.21
CA ALA A 305 -23.23 4.16 17.22
C ALA A 305 -22.29 3.09 16.66
N ILE A 306 -22.52 2.66 15.41
CA ILE A 306 -21.67 1.71 14.71
C ILE A 306 -20.31 2.36 14.41
N ALA A 307 -20.27 3.60 13.89
CA ALA A 307 -19.05 4.33 13.63
C ALA A 307 -18.18 4.45 14.88
N ASN A 308 -18.76 4.89 16.01
CA ASN A 308 -18.07 4.97 17.30
C ASN A 308 -17.54 3.62 17.79
N ARG A 309 -18.29 2.54 17.58
CA ARG A 309 -17.89 1.18 17.99
C ARG A 309 -16.65 0.68 17.28
N PHE A 310 -16.47 1.07 16.03
CA PHE A 310 -15.38 0.61 15.17
C PHE A 310 -14.34 1.70 14.91
N ASP A 311 -14.34 2.77 15.70
CA ASP A 311 -13.38 3.88 15.65
C ASP A 311 -13.27 4.51 14.25
N THR A 312 -14.43 4.70 13.61
CA THR A 312 -14.55 5.35 12.30
C THR A 312 -15.52 6.51 12.34
N SER A 313 -15.57 7.33 11.29
CA SER A 313 -16.54 8.42 11.19
C SER A 313 -17.85 7.96 10.54
N VAL A 314 -18.96 8.66 10.86
CA VAL A 314 -20.25 8.42 10.22
C VAL A 314 -20.15 8.67 8.70
N SER A 315 -19.35 9.66 8.28
CA SER A 315 -19.13 10.00 6.86
C SER A 315 -18.40 8.88 6.14
N ASP A 316 -17.32 8.35 6.72
CA ASP A 316 -16.53 7.28 6.12
C ASP A 316 -17.33 5.98 6.03
N LEU A 317 -18.06 5.66 7.12
CA LEU A 317 -18.93 4.50 7.14
C LEU A 317 -20.08 4.61 6.12
N ALA A 318 -20.68 5.81 5.99
CA ALA A 318 -21.71 6.08 4.99
C ALA A 318 -21.16 6.00 3.57
N TYR A 319 -20.01 6.61 3.33
CA TYR A 319 -19.33 6.61 2.05
C TYR A 319 -18.96 5.21 1.59
N THR A 320 -18.25 4.45 2.45
CA THR A 320 -17.84 3.06 2.17
C THR A 320 -19.02 2.16 1.81
N ASN A 321 -20.19 2.47 2.39
CA ASN A 321 -21.39 1.64 2.21
C ASN A 321 -22.42 2.22 1.23
N GLY A 322 -22.12 3.32 0.54
CA GLY A 322 -23.03 3.95 -0.41
C GLY A 322 -24.32 4.47 0.23
N ILE A 323 -24.28 4.85 1.53
CA ILE A 323 -25.44 5.31 2.29
C ILE A 323 -25.65 6.80 2.05
N ALA A 324 -26.63 7.12 1.20
CA ALA A 324 -26.95 8.52 0.86
C ALA A 324 -27.55 9.31 2.04
N ASN A 325 -28.28 8.64 2.94
CA ASN A 325 -28.83 9.24 4.14
C ASN A 325 -28.32 8.52 5.39
N PRO A 326 -27.36 9.10 6.14
CA PRO A 326 -26.75 8.47 7.32
C PRO A 326 -27.74 8.15 8.46
N ASN A 327 -28.94 8.75 8.44
CA ASN A 327 -29.99 8.49 9.42
C ASN A 327 -30.88 7.30 9.03
N LEU A 328 -30.63 6.67 7.90
CA LEU A 328 -31.48 5.61 7.37
C LEU A 328 -30.66 4.34 7.10
N ILE A 329 -30.63 3.46 8.10
CA ILE A 329 -30.10 2.11 7.99
C ILE A 329 -31.13 1.10 8.47
N TYR A 330 -31.05 -0.13 8.00
CA TYR A 330 -32.05 -1.16 8.26
C TYR A 330 -31.45 -2.35 9.00
N ALA A 331 -32.21 -2.93 9.93
CA ALA A 331 -31.81 -4.18 10.58
C ALA A 331 -31.58 -5.28 9.52
N GLY A 332 -30.46 -5.98 9.64
CA GLY A 332 -30.02 -6.97 8.67
C GLY A 332 -29.16 -6.42 7.52
N GLN A 333 -29.08 -5.09 7.36
CA GLN A 333 -28.16 -4.46 6.40
C GLN A 333 -26.72 -4.83 6.74
N VAL A 334 -25.94 -5.16 5.71
CA VAL A 334 -24.53 -5.49 5.84
C VAL A 334 -23.71 -4.22 5.58
N LEU A 335 -22.86 -3.87 6.53
CA LEU A 335 -21.92 -2.76 6.43
C LEU A 335 -20.50 -3.28 6.40
N VAL A 336 -19.71 -2.75 5.49
CA VAL A 336 -18.24 -2.86 5.52
C VAL A 336 -17.72 -1.74 6.39
N ILE A 337 -16.90 -2.07 7.36
CA ILE A 337 -16.26 -1.11 8.26
C ILE A 337 -14.96 -0.66 7.59
N PRO A 338 -14.80 0.65 7.34
CA PRO A 338 -13.63 1.20 6.66
C PRO A 338 -12.35 1.10 7.49
#